data_95f26bc1d8225672aa2bfbc0572d40a2
#
_entry.id   95f26bc1d8225672aa2bfbc0572d40a2
#
_cell.length_a   1.000
_cell.length_b   1.000
_cell.length_c   1.000
_cell.angle_alpha   90.00
_cell.angle_beta   90.00
_cell.angle_gamma   90.00
#
_symmetry.space_group_name_H-M   'P 1'
#
loop_
_entity.id
_entity.type
_entity.pdbx_description
1 polymer ?
#
loop_
_entity_poly.entity_id
_entity_poly.type
_entity_poly.pdbx_seq_one_letter_code
_entity_poly.pdbx_strand_id
1 'polypeptide(L)'
;MTDQFYSFDTSAILNGRRDLFRPTVFQTLWVQIEGAIADGQVRSVDEVQRKLARRDDDARQWADAQGDLFVPLELPIQQSAAQILNVHPRLVSQVGRRSAADPFVIALAMVRNGTVVTEETARGNLTSPRIPDVCGDLGVPCLNLMEYIEAQGWTF
;
A
#
# COMPACT_ATOMS: atom_id res chain seq x y z
N MET A 1 -3.25 -23.19 5.23
CA MET A 1 -3.43 -21.81 5.64
C MET A 1 -2.29 -20.94 5.14
N THR A 2 -2.60 -19.87 4.50
CA THR A 2 -1.60 -19.05 3.86
C THR A 2 -1.23 -17.89 4.77
N ASP A 3 0.06 -17.73 5.02
CA ASP A 3 0.59 -16.58 5.74
C ASP A 3 0.83 -15.44 4.77
N GLN A 4 -0.20 -15.10 3.99
CA GLN A 4 -0.10 -14.03 3.02
C GLN A 4 -0.07 -12.69 3.73
N PHE A 5 0.79 -11.82 3.23
CA PHE A 5 0.96 -10.48 3.75
C PHE A 5 0.77 -9.46 2.64
N TYR A 6 0.08 -8.38 2.95
CA TYR A 6 -0.22 -7.32 1.99
C TYR A 6 0.21 -5.96 2.54
N SER A 7 1.00 -5.25 1.74
CA SER A 7 1.44 -3.89 2.04
C SER A 7 0.57 -2.92 1.25
N PHE A 8 -0.26 -2.15 1.95
CA PHE A 8 -1.20 -1.22 1.33
C PHE A 8 -0.56 0.15 1.10
N ASP A 9 -0.66 0.62 -0.13
CA ASP A 9 -0.30 1.98 -0.50
C ASP A 9 -1.43 2.96 -0.16
N THR A 10 -1.08 4.24 -0.06
CA THR A 10 -2.05 5.32 0.18
C THR A 10 -3.21 5.27 -0.80
N SER A 11 -2.92 5.05 -2.09
CA SER A 11 -3.94 5.06 -3.14
C SER A 11 -4.99 3.96 -2.94
N ALA A 12 -4.58 2.79 -2.44
CA ALA A 12 -5.53 1.71 -2.19
C ALA A 12 -6.55 2.13 -1.12
N ILE A 13 -6.10 2.81 -0.08
CA ILE A 13 -6.98 3.28 0.99
C ILE A 13 -7.83 4.46 0.48
N LEU A 14 -7.18 5.46 -0.10
CA LEU A 14 -7.83 6.70 -0.48
C LEU A 14 -8.85 6.47 -1.60
N ASN A 15 -8.41 5.88 -2.70
CA ASN A 15 -9.28 5.65 -3.85
C ASN A 15 -10.33 4.58 -3.53
N GLY A 16 -9.96 3.59 -2.71
CA GLY A 16 -10.89 2.56 -2.29
C GLY A 16 -12.06 3.14 -1.54
N ARG A 17 -11.80 3.96 -0.54
CA ARG A 17 -12.87 4.51 0.30
C ARG A 17 -13.60 5.68 -0.33
N ARG A 18 -12.93 6.44 -1.17
CA ARG A 18 -13.54 7.63 -1.77
C ARG A 18 -14.32 7.31 -3.05
N ASP A 19 -13.77 6.47 -3.92
CA ASP A 19 -14.27 6.32 -5.28
C ASP A 19 -14.77 4.91 -5.61
N LEU A 20 -13.97 3.88 -5.31
CA LEU A 20 -14.20 2.54 -5.82
C LEU A 20 -15.17 1.73 -4.97
N PHE A 21 -14.97 1.75 -3.66
CA PHE A 21 -15.72 0.93 -2.71
C PHE A 21 -16.12 1.76 -1.51
N ARG A 22 -16.96 2.75 -1.74
CA ARG A 22 -17.38 3.66 -0.66
C ARG A 22 -18.00 2.88 0.48
N PRO A 23 -17.63 3.16 1.73
CA PRO A 23 -18.14 2.41 2.89
C PRO A 23 -19.65 2.47 3.04
N THR A 24 -20.31 3.51 2.54
CA THR A 24 -21.77 3.62 2.56
C THR A 24 -22.45 2.53 1.74
N VAL A 25 -21.75 1.94 0.78
CA VAL A 25 -22.26 0.86 -0.06
C VAL A 25 -21.57 -0.45 0.27
N PHE A 26 -20.26 -0.40 0.51
CA PHE A 26 -19.43 -1.58 0.69
C PHE A 26 -18.95 -1.71 2.14
N GLN A 27 -19.86 -1.53 3.10
CA GLN A 27 -19.53 -1.58 4.52
C GLN A 27 -18.89 -2.92 4.91
N THR A 28 -19.44 -4.03 4.43
CA THR A 28 -18.92 -5.36 4.76
C THR A 28 -17.50 -5.57 4.26
N LEU A 29 -17.17 -5.03 3.09
CA LEU A 29 -15.80 -5.09 2.58
C LEU A 29 -14.82 -4.48 3.57
N TRP A 30 -15.10 -3.28 4.05
CA TRP A 30 -14.18 -2.58 4.94
C TRP A 30 -14.10 -3.26 6.31
N VAL A 31 -15.20 -3.85 6.79
CA VAL A 31 -15.16 -4.67 7.99
C VAL A 31 -14.22 -5.87 7.79
N GLN A 32 -14.25 -6.50 6.64
CA GLN A 32 -13.35 -7.63 6.35
C GLN A 32 -11.89 -7.19 6.23
N ILE A 33 -11.64 -6.03 5.64
CA ILE A 33 -10.28 -5.48 5.59
C ILE A 33 -9.78 -5.19 7.01
N GLU A 34 -10.63 -4.62 7.87
CA GLU A 34 -10.28 -4.37 9.26
C GLU A 34 -9.97 -5.68 10.00
N GLY A 35 -10.69 -6.75 9.68
CA GLY A 35 -10.39 -8.08 10.20
C GLY A 35 -9.01 -8.58 9.76
N ALA A 36 -8.65 -8.35 8.51
CA ALA A 36 -7.32 -8.70 8.00
C ALA A 36 -6.22 -7.87 8.65
N ILE A 37 -6.50 -6.61 8.99
CA ILE A 37 -5.58 -5.77 9.76
C ILE A 37 -5.39 -6.36 11.16
N ALA A 38 -6.49 -6.74 11.81
CA ALA A 38 -6.43 -7.34 13.14
C ALA A 38 -5.63 -8.64 13.15
N ASP A 39 -5.71 -9.41 12.06
CA ASP A 39 -4.97 -10.68 11.93
C ASP A 39 -3.51 -10.49 11.53
N GLY A 40 -3.06 -9.28 11.27
CA GLY A 40 -1.70 -9.00 10.87
C GLY A 40 -1.38 -9.26 9.41
N GLN A 41 -2.38 -9.55 8.59
CA GLN A 41 -2.19 -9.83 7.17
C GLN A 41 -2.07 -8.55 6.33
N VAL A 42 -2.63 -7.44 6.80
CA VAL A 42 -2.59 -6.15 6.12
C VAL A 42 -1.87 -5.16 7.00
N ARG A 43 -0.86 -4.53 6.43
CA ARG A 43 -0.09 -3.47 7.09
C ARG A 43 0.24 -2.39 6.07
N SER A 44 0.63 -1.25 6.58
CA SER A 44 1.15 -0.15 5.80
C SER A 44 2.29 0.51 6.57
N VAL A 45 2.97 1.45 5.95
CA VAL A 45 4.10 2.13 6.58
C VAL A 45 3.65 3.46 7.18
N ASP A 46 4.42 3.96 8.15
CA ASP A 46 4.15 5.25 8.81
C ASP A 46 4.02 6.39 7.81
N GLU A 47 4.80 6.35 6.72
CA GLU A 47 4.77 7.40 5.72
C GLU A 47 3.39 7.52 5.06
N VAL A 48 2.69 6.39 4.90
CA VAL A 48 1.31 6.39 4.39
C VAL A 48 0.39 7.09 5.40
N GLN A 49 0.55 6.80 6.69
CA GLN A 49 -0.23 7.46 7.73
C GLN A 49 -0.02 8.98 7.70
N ARG A 50 1.24 9.42 7.59
CA ARG A 50 1.56 10.84 7.53
C ARG A 50 0.94 11.51 6.31
N LYS A 51 0.91 10.81 5.18
CA LYS A 51 0.30 11.32 3.97
C LYS A 51 -1.22 11.46 4.13
N LEU A 52 -1.87 10.48 4.73
CA LEU A 52 -3.31 10.53 5.01
C LEU A 52 -3.66 11.58 6.05
N ALA A 53 -2.76 11.84 7.01
CA ALA A 53 -3.00 12.82 8.06
C ALA A 53 -3.09 14.26 7.56
N ARG A 54 -2.62 14.52 6.34
CA ARG A 54 -2.74 15.83 5.71
C ARG A 54 -4.12 16.10 5.15
N ARG A 55 -4.98 15.07 5.15
CA ARG A 55 -6.36 15.18 4.65
C ARG A 55 -7.29 15.32 5.83
N ASP A 56 -8.43 15.93 5.55
CA ASP A 56 -9.51 16.05 6.55
C ASP A 56 -10.76 15.42 5.96
N ASP A 57 -10.73 14.10 5.81
CA ASP A 57 -11.80 13.36 5.15
C ASP A 57 -11.94 11.97 5.78
N ASP A 58 -12.84 11.18 5.18
CA ASP A 58 -13.13 9.81 5.63
C ASP A 58 -11.88 8.92 5.69
N ALA A 59 -11.01 9.01 4.69
CA ALA A 59 -9.82 8.16 4.64
C ALA A 59 -8.91 8.42 5.84
N ARG A 60 -8.72 9.69 6.19
CA ARG A 60 -7.93 10.05 7.37
C ARG A 60 -8.58 9.53 8.65
N GLN A 61 -9.88 9.77 8.79
CA GLN A 61 -10.60 9.34 10.00
C GLN A 61 -10.54 7.83 10.16
N TRP A 62 -10.74 7.10 9.07
CA TRP A 62 -10.63 5.65 9.10
C TRP A 62 -9.22 5.20 9.47
N ALA A 63 -8.21 5.80 8.85
CA ALA A 63 -6.81 5.44 9.11
C ALA A 63 -6.43 5.69 10.57
N ASP A 64 -6.88 6.82 11.13
CA ASP A 64 -6.59 7.14 12.54
C ASP A 64 -7.20 6.10 13.49
N ALA A 65 -8.31 5.47 13.09
CA ALA A 65 -8.95 4.43 13.88
C ALA A 65 -8.26 3.07 13.75
N GLN A 66 -7.37 2.90 12.77
CA GLN A 66 -6.68 1.62 12.50
C GLN A 66 -5.25 1.66 13.07
N GLY A 67 -5.16 1.64 14.41
CA GLY A 67 -3.86 1.73 15.08
C GLY A 67 -2.88 0.62 14.71
N ASP A 68 -3.40 -0.57 14.39
CA ASP A 68 -2.56 -1.72 14.06
C ASP A 68 -2.14 -1.77 12.58
N LEU A 69 -2.68 -0.89 11.75
CA LEU A 69 -2.39 -0.90 10.32
C LEU A 69 -0.95 -0.45 10.03
N PHE A 70 -0.46 0.54 10.77
CA PHE A 70 0.79 1.19 10.42
C PHE A 70 1.96 0.66 11.22
N VAL A 71 3.05 0.33 10.52
CA VAL A 71 4.27 -0.15 11.14
C VAL A 71 5.35 0.93 11.07
N PRO A 72 6.20 1.03 12.10
CA PRO A 72 7.31 1.97 12.08
C PRO A 72 8.35 1.56 11.03
N LEU A 73 9.17 2.52 10.60
CA LEU A 73 10.25 2.27 9.65
C LEU A 73 11.41 1.59 10.37
N GLU A 74 11.29 0.29 10.59
CA GLU A 74 12.34 -0.50 11.20
C GLU A 74 13.54 -0.62 10.26
N LEU A 75 14.70 -0.96 10.82
CA LEU A 75 15.94 -0.99 10.07
C LEU A 75 15.88 -1.87 8.81
N PRO A 76 15.34 -3.10 8.85
CA PRO A 76 15.25 -3.90 7.61
C PRO A 76 14.45 -3.21 6.51
N ILE A 77 13.38 -2.51 6.87
CA ILE A 77 12.55 -1.77 5.89
C ILE A 77 13.34 -0.61 5.31
N GLN A 78 14.06 0.13 6.16
CA GLN A 78 14.91 1.24 5.71
C GLN A 78 16.00 0.76 4.76
N GLN A 79 16.66 -0.34 5.10
CA GLN A 79 17.71 -0.91 4.27
C GLN A 79 17.17 -1.37 2.91
N SER A 80 16.02 -2.02 2.91
CA SER A 80 15.38 -2.46 1.67
C SER A 80 14.98 -1.27 0.82
N ALA A 81 14.41 -0.23 1.43
CA ALA A 81 14.03 0.99 0.73
C ALA A 81 15.24 1.68 0.10
N ALA A 82 16.37 1.71 0.82
CA ALA A 82 17.60 2.28 0.28
C ALA A 82 18.09 1.52 -0.95
N GLN A 83 18.01 0.20 -0.94
CA GLN A 83 18.38 -0.63 -2.08
C GLN A 83 17.45 -0.38 -3.27
N ILE A 84 16.16 -0.24 -3.02
CA ILE A 84 15.19 0.07 -4.06
C ILE A 84 15.53 1.42 -4.71
N LEU A 85 15.83 2.43 -3.91
CA LEU A 85 16.16 3.76 -4.42
C LEU A 85 17.50 3.79 -5.13
N ASN A 86 18.44 2.91 -4.80
CA ASN A 86 19.70 2.81 -5.53
C ASN A 86 19.48 2.31 -6.96
N VAL A 87 18.51 1.41 -7.15
CA VAL A 87 18.17 0.87 -8.47
C VAL A 87 17.18 1.77 -9.20
N HIS A 88 16.22 2.34 -8.46
CA HIS A 88 15.14 3.15 -9.02
C HIS A 88 15.04 4.51 -8.33
N PRO A 89 16.03 5.38 -8.49
CA PRO A 89 16.03 6.68 -7.80
C PRO A 89 14.88 7.59 -8.22
N ARG A 90 14.28 7.34 -9.39
CA ARG A 90 13.20 8.16 -9.91
C ARG A 90 11.82 7.73 -9.39
N LEU A 91 11.76 6.70 -8.57
CA LEU A 91 10.52 6.31 -7.90
C LEU A 91 10.02 7.44 -7.00
N VAL A 92 10.95 8.18 -6.37
CA VAL A 92 10.64 9.38 -5.60
C VAL A 92 11.01 10.59 -6.45
N SER A 93 10.01 11.40 -6.80
CA SER A 93 10.21 12.57 -7.62
C SER A 93 10.95 13.66 -6.85
N GLN A 94 11.96 14.26 -7.49
CA GLN A 94 12.72 15.36 -6.92
C GLN A 94 11.90 16.65 -6.82
N VAL A 95 10.80 16.74 -7.55
CA VAL A 95 9.92 17.92 -7.50
C VAL A 95 8.78 17.76 -6.50
N GLY A 96 8.84 16.75 -5.63
CA GLY A 96 7.91 16.60 -4.51
C GLY A 96 6.50 16.15 -4.89
N ARG A 97 6.28 15.71 -6.11
CA ARG A 97 4.96 15.22 -6.54
C ARG A 97 4.73 13.76 -6.21
N ARG A 98 5.80 13.00 -6.02
CA ARG A 98 5.74 11.61 -5.65
C ARG A 98 5.86 11.48 -4.16
N SER A 99 5.18 10.50 -3.63
CA SER A 99 5.22 10.21 -2.22
C SER A 99 6.55 9.59 -1.83
N ALA A 100 7.16 10.10 -0.78
CA ALA A 100 8.31 9.46 -0.16
C ALA A 100 7.93 8.11 0.45
N ALA A 101 6.64 7.80 0.54
CA ALA A 101 6.15 6.52 1.04
C ALA A 101 6.40 5.37 0.07
N ASP A 102 6.43 5.66 -1.24
CA ASP A 102 6.44 4.62 -2.27
C ASP A 102 7.54 3.57 -2.09
N PRO A 103 8.82 3.93 -1.87
CA PRO A 103 9.84 2.91 -1.67
C PRO A 103 9.62 2.11 -0.39
N PHE A 104 9.06 2.71 0.65
CA PHE A 104 8.81 2.02 1.91
C PHE A 104 7.64 1.04 1.80
N VAL A 105 6.63 1.35 1.01
CA VAL A 105 5.51 0.43 0.75
C VAL A 105 6.04 -0.84 0.08
N ILE A 106 6.90 -0.69 -0.92
CA ILE A 106 7.50 -1.83 -1.60
C ILE A 106 8.45 -2.59 -0.67
N ALA A 107 9.27 -1.84 0.09
CA ALA A 107 10.22 -2.44 1.02
C ALA A 107 9.52 -3.29 2.08
N LEU A 108 8.41 -2.82 2.60
CA LEU A 108 7.62 -3.59 3.58
C LEU A 108 7.18 -4.93 2.99
N ALA A 109 6.68 -4.93 1.76
CA ALA A 109 6.29 -6.17 1.09
C ALA A 109 7.50 -7.09 0.89
N MET A 110 8.65 -6.55 0.51
CA MET A 110 9.85 -7.36 0.32
C MET A 110 10.33 -7.99 1.63
N VAL A 111 10.39 -7.22 2.69
CA VAL A 111 10.85 -7.70 4.00
C VAL A 111 9.93 -8.78 4.55
N ARG A 112 8.63 -8.65 4.31
CA ARG A 112 7.62 -9.59 4.81
C ARG A 112 7.29 -10.68 3.77
N ASN A 113 7.97 -10.68 2.63
CA ASN A 113 7.72 -11.63 1.54
C ASN A 113 6.25 -11.61 1.09
N GLY A 114 5.71 -10.42 0.94
CA GLY A 114 4.29 -10.21 0.68
C GLY A 114 4.03 -9.54 -0.66
N THR A 115 2.83 -9.00 -0.77
CA THR A 115 2.29 -8.38 -1.99
C THR A 115 1.97 -6.92 -1.72
N VAL A 116 2.26 -6.05 -2.68
CA VAL A 116 1.85 -4.64 -2.63
C VAL A 116 0.43 -4.51 -3.16
N VAL A 117 -0.40 -3.72 -2.48
CA VAL A 117 -1.74 -3.36 -2.97
C VAL A 117 -1.76 -1.86 -3.23
N THR A 118 -1.97 -1.48 -4.47
CA THR A 118 -1.96 -0.09 -4.91
C THR A 118 -2.97 0.13 -6.03
N GLU A 119 -3.55 1.33 -6.08
CA GLU A 119 -4.39 1.75 -7.19
C GLU A 119 -3.60 2.50 -8.27
N GLU A 120 -2.30 2.67 -8.08
CA GLU A 120 -1.45 3.20 -9.15
C GLU A 120 -1.40 2.20 -10.30
N THR A 121 -1.40 2.73 -11.51
CA THR A 121 -1.25 1.92 -12.73
C THR A 121 0.17 2.03 -13.23
N ALA A 122 0.65 0.97 -13.87
CA ALA A 122 2.00 0.98 -14.44
C ALA A 122 2.12 2.06 -15.51
N ARG A 123 3.27 2.73 -15.52
CA ARG A 123 3.57 3.71 -16.57
C ARG A 123 4.15 3.03 -17.81
N GLY A 124 4.66 1.81 -17.64
CA GLY A 124 5.22 1.03 -18.72
C GLY A 124 6.69 1.28 -19.00
N ASN A 125 7.37 2.03 -18.12
CA ASN A 125 8.80 2.28 -18.28
C ASN A 125 9.45 2.51 -16.91
N LEU A 126 10.79 2.45 -16.88
CA LEU A 126 11.55 2.66 -15.66
C LEU A 126 12.25 4.02 -15.63
N THR A 127 11.95 4.89 -16.60
CA THR A 127 12.50 6.25 -16.64
C THR A 127 11.81 7.14 -15.61
N SER A 128 10.49 6.95 -15.43
CA SER A 128 9.69 7.67 -14.46
C SER A 128 8.68 6.68 -13.87
N PRO A 129 9.17 5.68 -13.11
CA PRO A 129 8.34 4.53 -12.74
C PRO A 129 7.36 4.88 -11.65
N ARG A 130 6.27 4.11 -11.63
CA ARG A 130 5.33 4.06 -10.52
C ARG A 130 5.52 2.75 -9.76
N ILE A 131 4.79 2.58 -8.66
CA ILE A 131 4.91 1.39 -7.83
C ILE A 131 4.81 0.08 -8.65
N PRO A 132 3.79 -0.10 -9.53
CA PRO A 132 3.72 -1.36 -10.29
C PRO A 132 4.91 -1.61 -11.20
N ASP A 133 5.49 -0.56 -11.78
CA ASP A 133 6.67 -0.70 -12.65
C ASP A 133 7.86 -1.23 -11.87
N VAL A 134 8.10 -0.68 -10.69
CA VAL A 134 9.23 -1.08 -9.84
C VAL A 134 8.99 -2.49 -9.29
N CYS A 135 7.77 -2.79 -8.85
CA CYS A 135 7.42 -4.13 -8.39
C CYS A 135 7.66 -5.18 -9.47
N GLY A 136 7.26 -4.87 -10.72
CA GLY A 136 7.50 -5.78 -11.84
C GLY A 136 8.97 -6.06 -12.08
N ASP A 137 9.81 -5.02 -11.97
CA ASP A 137 11.26 -5.17 -12.14
C ASP A 137 11.90 -5.96 -11.00
N LEU A 138 11.43 -5.75 -9.78
CA LEU A 138 12.01 -6.39 -8.60
C LEU A 138 11.41 -7.76 -8.27
N GLY A 139 10.40 -8.19 -9.03
CA GLY A 139 9.73 -9.46 -8.77
C GLY A 139 8.85 -9.45 -7.54
N VAL A 140 8.32 -8.28 -7.15
CA VAL A 140 7.40 -8.15 -6.02
C VAL A 140 5.98 -8.24 -6.56
N PRO A 141 5.14 -9.16 -6.07
CA PRO A 141 3.74 -9.20 -6.49
C PRO A 141 3.02 -7.89 -6.20
N CYS A 142 2.19 -7.45 -7.13
CA CYS A 142 1.51 -6.18 -7.02
C CYS A 142 0.08 -6.33 -7.53
N LEU A 143 -0.90 -5.95 -6.71
CA LEU A 143 -2.32 -6.07 -7.01
C LEU A 143 -2.99 -4.73 -6.84
N ASN A 144 -4.09 -4.52 -7.57
CA ASN A 144 -5.01 -3.44 -7.22
C ASN A 144 -6.00 -3.94 -6.16
N LEU A 145 -6.86 -3.07 -5.69
CA LEU A 145 -7.77 -3.42 -4.59
C LEU A 145 -8.79 -4.50 -5.01
N MET A 146 -9.31 -4.43 -6.23
CA MET A 146 -10.22 -5.46 -6.74
C MET A 146 -9.51 -6.82 -6.78
N GLU A 147 -8.30 -6.85 -7.27
CA GLU A 147 -7.51 -8.09 -7.34
C GLU A 147 -7.21 -8.63 -5.94
N TYR A 148 -6.96 -7.72 -4.99
CA TYR A 148 -6.81 -8.12 -3.59
C TYR A 148 -8.08 -8.81 -3.06
N ILE A 149 -9.25 -8.22 -3.34
CA ILE A 149 -10.54 -8.79 -2.92
C ILE A 149 -10.72 -10.18 -3.54
N GLU A 150 -10.43 -10.31 -4.82
CA GLU A 150 -10.51 -11.60 -5.51
C GLU A 150 -9.57 -12.64 -4.89
N ALA A 151 -8.35 -12.21 -4.54
CA ALA A 151 -7.37 -13.10 -3.91
C ALA A 151 -7.83 -13.61 -2.55
N GLN A 152 -8.65 -12.82 -1.84
CA GLN A 152 -9.21 -13.24 -0.56
C GLN A 152 -10.39 -14.22 -0.74
N GLY A 153 -10.95 -14.32 -1.94
CA GLY A 153 -12.13 -15.12 -2.17
C GLY A 153 -13.41 -14.51 -1.63
N TRP A 154 -13.40 -13.21 -1.34
CA TRP A 154 -14.57 -12.51 -0.83
C TRP A 154 -15.55 -12.22 -1.95
N THR A 155 -16.84 -12.37 -1.62
CA THR A 155 -17.93 -12.01 -2.54
C THR A 155 -18.94 -11.13 -1.78
N PHE A 156 -19.55 -10.22 -2.53
CA PHE A 156 -20.50 -9.26 -1.95
C PHE A 156 -21.75 -9.18 -2.82
#